data_05e7c5393259adeedbaa428ca31968ea
#
_entry.id   05e7c5393259adeedbaa428ca31968ea
#
_cell.length_a   1.000
_cell.length_b   1.000
_cell.length_c   1.000
_cell.angle_alpha   90.00
_cell.angle_beta   90.00
_cell.angle_gamma   90.00
#
_symmetry.space_group_name_H-M   'P 1'
#
loop_
_entity.id
_entity.type
_entity.pdbx_description
1 polymer ?
#
loop_
_entity_poly.entity_id
_entity_poly.type
_entity_poly.pdbx_seq_one_letter_code
_entity_poly.pdbx_strand_id
1 'polypeptide(L)'
;MAISRATIRKSVALGAILALGAGLAACSGGNSGGGSVGADGKATVVWSTWGSADELTRYKEFNADFMKKHPDITVKFQPVAGYGDYHSKLLAQLTSNTAPDVFYVGDDMVGQFVDSKRLMPLKKLMESSDSKTKPDDFFPGLFGAAEKDGEYYAAPNDSNPDVLWYDKEALKAAGITDDPATLAESGEWTTDKYLEMNEKLHDKGLIGSMFWNYWATHWSWLNSQGAPEPYSESGEFTANKDSTSVGLMQQFGNLFQSKTFVVADTMPETAGADSQFVTHKAGFFVQGRYTIGSLDGAKVNRDSYDIVRWPTPDGEAAPTGVATSFLAMNGKTKVKDAAFTFWTEFLSAEGQTFRLKGSGNAVPSIKGADDVVLEDGFPAHAQTFLDMRDIGFVNYPAEARVPGLPVAIAEEFQKLYEGKEDAQTALDKAAELVKKRSAE
;
A
#
# COMPACT_ATOMS: atom_id res chain seq x y z
N MET A 1 55.55 3.32 25.93
CA MET A 1 56.58 3.73 24.95
C MET A 1 55.78 4.34 23.80
N ALA A 2 55.57 5.60 23.74
CA ALA A 2 56.44 6.72 23.46
C ALA A 2 56.70 6.89 21.96
N ILE A 3 56.03 7.93 21.41
CA ILE A 3 56.54 9.01 20.54
C ILE A 3 56.78 8.60 19.06
N SER A 4 56.19 9.32 18.05
CA SER A 4 56.76 10.58 17.58
C SER A 4 55.82 11.31 16.59
N ARG A 5 55.68 12.61 16.79
CA ARG A 5 55.18 13.63 15.86
C ARG A 5 56.23 13.93 14.78
N ALA A 6 55.81 14.20 13.56
CA ALA A 6 56.59 15.02 12.65
C ALA A 6 55.69 15.94 11.82
N THR A 7 55.80 17.20 12.12
CA THR A 7 55.35 18.40 11.36
C THR A 7 56.36 18.70 10.28
N ILE A 8 55.99 19.44 9.22
CA ILE A 8 56.83 20.33 8.34
C ILE A 8 56.29 20.23 6.90
N ARG A 9 56.04 21.23 6.06
CA ARG A 9 56.22 22.69 6.00
C ARG A 9 55.41 23.22 4.81
N LYS A 10 55.00 24.46 4.91
CA LYS A 10 54.40 25.27 3.83
C LYS A 10 55.44 25.56 2.75
N SER A 11 54.98 25.61 1.47
CA SER A 11 55.68 26.40 0.46
C SER A 11 54.65 27.06 -0.46
N VAL A 12 54.64 28.36 -0.44
CA VAL A 12 53.93 29.30 -1.32
C VAL A 12 54.76 29.42 -2.61
N ALA A 13 54.11 29.32 -3.75
CA ALA A 13 54.61 29.87 -5.02
C ALA A 13 53.48 30.55 -5.77
N LEU A 14 53.67 31.84 -5.91
CA LEU A 14 52.89 32.81 -6.71
C LEU A 14 53.40 32.77 -8.16
N GLY A 15 52.47 32.84 -9.14
CA GLY A 15 52.95 33.09 -10.52
C GLY A 15 51.92 32.91 -11.62
N ALA A 16 51.43 34.04 -12.10
CA ALA A 16 51.02 34.36 -13.48
C ALA A 16 49.60 34.03 -14.00
N ILE A 17 48.84 35.07 -14.10
CA ILE A 17 47.61 35.28 -14.89
C ILE A 17 47.98 35.31 -16.39
N LEU A 18 47.27 34.54 -17.22
CA LEU A 18 47.05 34.85 -18.63
C LEU A 18 45.66 34.37 -19.02
N ALA A 19 44.83 35.34 -19.42
CA ALA A 19 43.49 35.18 -19.91
C ALA A 19 43.47 34.50 -21.28
N LEU A 20 42.61 33.47 -21.43
CA LEU A 20 42.02 33.09 -22.71
C LEU A 20 40.55 32.84 -22.48
N GLY A 21 39.75 33.79 -22.90
CA GLY A 21 38.29 33.63 -23.02
C GLY A 21 38.00 32.73 -24.20
N ALA A 22 37.34 31.60 -23.93
CA ALA A 22 36.57 30.83 -24.91
C ALA A 22 35.49 30.05 -24.18
N GLY A 23 34.22 30.45 -24.41
CA GLY A 23 33.03 29.66 -24.44
C GLY A 23 32.83 28.56 -23.40
N LEU A 24 32.51 28.89 -22.15
CA LEU A 24 31.77 28.01 -21.27
C LEU A 24 30.28 28.17 -21.52
N ALA A 25 29.78 27.52 -22.57
CA ALA A 25 28.42 27.01 -22.53
C ALA A 25 28.42 25.86 -21.51
N ALA A 26 28.46 26.21 -20.23
CA ALA A 26 28.19 25.26 -19.17
C ALA A 26 26.75 24.82 -19.36
N CYS A 27 26.57 23.60 -19.87
CA CYS A 27 25.36 22.84 -19.65
C CYS A 27 25.11 22.83 -18.14
N SER A 28 24.29 23.75 -17.70
CA SER A 28 23.64 23.70 -16.40
C SER A 28 22.69 22.51 -16.45
N GLY A 29 23.25 21.30 -16.35
CA GLY A 29 22.53 20.09 -16.04
C GLY A 29 22.08 20.16 -14.60
N GLY A 30 21.13 21.06 -14.32
CA GLY A 30 20.36 20.97 -13.09
C GLY A 30 19.74 19.60 -13.07
N ASN A 31 20.02 18.83 -12.03
CA ASN A 31 19.42 17.52 -11.76
C ASN A 31 17.93 17.75 -11.44
N SER A 32 17.15 18.15 -12.45
CA SER A 32 15.69 18.24 -12.34
C SER A 32 15.17 16.82 -12.33
N GLY A 33 14.56 16.38 -11.23
CA GLY A 33 13.96 15.06 -11.12
C GLY A 33 12.81 14.82 -12.11
N GLY A 34 12.23 15.91 -12.66
CA GLY A 34 11.13 15.87 -13.64
C GLY A 34 11.59 15.86 -15.09
N GLY A 35 10.62 15.66 -15.98
CA GLY A 35 10.80 15.54 -17.42
C GLY A 35 11.20 16.85 -18.13
N SER A 36 11.50 16.69 -19.40
CA SER A 36 11.90 17.79 -20.28
C SER A 36 11.44 17.55 -21.73
N VAL A 37 11.37 18.61 -22.51
CA VAL A 37 11.22 18.51 -23.97
C VAL A 37 12.59 18.67 -24.60
N GLY A 38 13.00 17.67 -25.38
CA GLY A 38 14.26 17.69 -26.13
C GLY A 38 14.26 18.67 -27.28
N ALA A 39 15.44 18.95 -27.85
CA ALA A 39 15.57 19.81 -29.03
C ALA A 39 14.90 19.23 -30.27
N ASP A 40 14.64 17.92 -30.28
CA ASP A 40 13.91 17.17 -31.31
C ASP A 40 12.38 17.21 -31.10
N GLY A 41 11.90 17.96 -30.13
CA GLY A 41 10.47 18.06 -29.79
C GLY A 41 9.91 16.89 -28.98
N LYS A 42 10.71 15.87 -28.68
CA LYS A 42 10.25 14.71 -27.89
C LYS A 42 10.19 15.04 -26.41
N ALA A 43 9.11 14.59 -25.79
CA ALA A 43 8.93 14.72 -24.35
C ALA A 43 9.58 13.55 -23.61
N THR A 44 10.27 13.81 -22.50
CA THR A 44 10.69 12.78 -21.54
C THR A 44 9.81 12.88 -20.31
N VAL A 45 9.05 11.85 -20.01
CA VAL A 45 8.25 11.72 -18.78
C VAL A 45 9.06 10.90 -17.78
N VAL A 46 9.25 11.44 -16.59
CA VAL A 46 9.88 10.73 -15.48
C VAL A 46 8.79 10.24 -14.54
N TRP A 47 8.79 8.93 -14.23
CA TRP A 47 7.88 8.40 -13.24
C TRP A 47 8.55 7.50 -12.22
N SER A 48 7.96 7.35 -11.05
CA SER A 48 8.54 6.66 -9.91
C SER A 48 7.49 5.89 -9.11
N THR A 49 7.91 4.76 -8.58
CA THR A 49 7.14 3.91 -7.65
C THR A 49 8.07 3.11 -6.75
N TRP A 50 7.50 2.45 -5.76
CA TRP A 50 8.11 1.30 -5.08
C TRP A 50 7.63 0.00 -5.75
N GLY A 51 8.12 -1.14 -5.33
CA GLY A 51 7.62 -2.45 -5.74
C GLY A 51 8.65 -3.56 -5.65
N SER A 52 8.19 -4.80 -5.72
CA SER A 52 9.01 -6.00 -5.84
C SER A 52 9.72 -6.08 -7.19
N ALA A 53 10.69 -6.96 -7.32
CA ALA A 53 11.44 -7.13 -8.57
C ALA A 53 10.55 -7.49 -9.76
N ASP A 54 9.51 -8.31 -9.51
CA ASP A 54 8.57 -8.77 -10.55
C ASP A 54 7.63 -7.65 -10.98
N GLU A 55 7.10 -6.86 -10.04
CA GLU A 55 6.32 -5.67 -10.34
C GLU A 55 7.11 -4.67 -11.17
N LEU A 56 8.32 -4.37 -10.75
CA LEU A 56 9.20 -3.44 -11.47
C LEU A 56 9.53 -3.94 -12.89
N THR A 57 9.54 -5.25 -13.11
CA THR A 57 9.72 -5.83 -14.44
C THR A 57 8.48 -5.59 -15.31
N ARG A 58 7.28 -5.83 -14.79
CA ARG A 58 6.02 -5.54 -15.51
C ARG A 58 5.87 -4.06 -15.85
N TYR A 59 6.27 -3.17 -14.95
CA TYR A 59 6.27 -1.72 -15.24
C TYR A 59 7.25 -1.34 -16.35
N LYS A 60 8.42 -1.98 -16.43
CA LYS A 60 9.36 -1.77 -17.56
C LYS A 60 8.78 -2.27 -18.88
N GLU A 61 8.07 -3.40 -18.86
CA GLU A 61 7.39 -3.93 -20.04
C GLU A 61 6.26 -2.99 -20.50
N PHE A 62 5.44 -2.48 -19.56
CA PHE A 62 4.43 -1.47 -19.87
C PHE A 62 5.06 -0.21 -20.48
N ASN A 63 6.13 0.32 -19.88
CA ASN A 63 6.83 1.49 -20.40
C ASN A 63 7.34 1.26 -21.84
N ALA A 64 7.86 0.07 -22.12
CA ALA A 64 8.35 -0.27 -23.46
C ALA A 64 7.20 -0.35 -24.47
N ASP A 65 6.05 -0.89 -24.10
CA ASP A 65 4.85 -0.95 -24.93
C ASP A 65 4.27 0.44 -25.16
N PHE A 66 4.17 1.26 -24.12
CA PHE A 66 3.74 2.65 -24.20
C PHE A 66 4.61 3.47 -25.17
N MET A 67 5.93 3.38 -25.06
CA MET A 67 6.86 4.10 -25.97
C MET A 67 6.78 3.65 -27.42
N LYS A 68 6.33 2.41 -27.70
CA LYS A 68 6.06 1.96 -29.09
C LYS A 68 4.80 2.63 -29.65
N LYS A 69 3.78 2.82 -28.81
CA LYS A 69 2.52 3.50 -29.18
C LYS A 69 2.71 5.03 -29.29
N HIS A 70 3.63 5.59 -28.52
CA HIS A 70 3.93 7.04 -28.44
C HIS A 70 5.42 7.32 -28.74
N PRO A 71 5.87 7.27 -29.99
CA PRO A 71 7.29 7.41 -30.35
C PRO A 71 7.89 8.81 -30.07
N ASP A 72 7.05 9.79 -29.80
CA ASP A 72 7.39 11.16 -29.38
C ASP A 72 7.52 11.32 -27.86
N ILE A 73 7.20 10.29 -27.07
CA ILE A 73 7.32 10.29 -25.61
C ILE A 73 8.35 9.24 -25.17
N THR A 74 9.35 9.68 -24.44
CA THR A 74 10.31 8.80 -23.76
C THR A 74 9.92 8.68 -22.31
N VAL A 75 9.86 7.45 -21.78
CA VAL A 75 9.56 7.19 -20.36
C VAL A 75 10.85 6.85 -19.62
N LYS A 76 11.16 7.64 -18.58
CA LYS A 76 12.27 7.38 -17.65
C LYS A 76 11.72 6.88 -16.33
N PHE A 77 11.98 5.62 -16.03
CA PHE A 77 11.53 4.96 -14.82
C PHE A 77 12.55 5.07 -13.68
N GLN A 78 12.12 5.51 -12.51
CA GLN A 78 12.96 5.72 -11.31
C GLN A 78 12.36 4.99 -10.10
N PRO A 79 12.45 3.64 -10.01
CA PRO A 79 11.95 2.91 -8.87
C PRO A 79 12.82 3.16 -7.62
N VAL A 80 12.20 3.08 -6.45
CA VAL A 80 12.86 3.13 -5.14
C VAL A 80 12.47 1.89 -4.37
N ALA A 81 13.46 1.16 -3.85
CA ALA A 81 13.18 0.03 -2.98
C ALA A 81 12.66 0.51 -1.62
N GLY A 82 11.68 -0.20 -1.07
CA GLY A 82 11.13 0.09 0.26
C GLY A 82 10.07 1.19 0.25
N TYR A 83 8.93 0.87 0.86
CA TYR A 83 7.75 1.74 0.90
C TYR A 83 8.01 3.05 1.67
N GLY A 84 8.54 2.95 2.89
CA GLY A 84 8.80 4.12 3.74
C GLY A 84 9.88 5.06 3.18
N ASP A 85 10.98 4.51 2.66
CA ASP A 85 12.06 5.29 2.03
C ASP A 85 11.56 6.01 0.78
N TYR A 86 10.70 5.36 0.00
CA TYR A 86 10.08 5.93 -1.18
C TYR A 86 9.30 7.22 -0.86
N HIS A 87 8.37 7.16 0.09
CA HIS A 87 7.52 8.31 0.43
C HIS A 87 8.32 9.46 1.06
N SER A 88 9.26 9.17 1.94
CA SER A 88 10.16 10.16 2.52
C SER A 88 10.97 10.90 1.45
N LYS A 89 11.52 10.16 0.49
CA LYS A 89 12.26 10.72 -0.65
C LYS A 89 11.35 11.55 -1.56
N LEU A 90 10.16 11.04 -1.89
CA LEU A 90 9.20 11.72 -2.75
C LEU A 90 8.75 13.07 -2.14
N LEU A 91 8.47 13.09 -0.84
CA LEU A 91 8.09 14.32 -0.14
C LEU A 91 9.21 15.37 -0.18
N ALA A 92 10.46 14.95 0.04
CA ALA A 92 11.63 15.82 -0.08
C ALA A 92 11.79 16.36 -1.51
N GLN A 93 11.59 15.53 -2.52
CA GLN A 93 11.67 15.91 -3.93
C GLN A 93 10.56 16.88 -4.34
N LEU A 94 9.32 16.68 -3.86
CA LEU A 94 8.22 17.63 -4.07
C LEU A 94 8.52 18.97 -3.41
N THR A 95 9.13 18.95 -2.23
CA THR A 95 9.52 20.18 -1.51
C THR A 95 10.59 20.96 -2.26
N SER A 96 11.58 20.29 -2.84
CA SER A 96 12.68 20.89 -3.61
C SER A 96 12.35 21.15 -5.09
N ASN A 97 11.13 20.83 -5.55
CA ASN A 97 10.71 20.87 -6.96
C ASN A 97 11.58 20.00 -7.90
N THR A 98 12.04 18.86 -7.40
CA THR A 98 12.82 17.86 -8.15
C THR A 98 12.07 16.52 -8.27
N ALA A 99 10.79 16.48 -7.93
CA ALA A 99 9.99 15.27 -8.01
C ALA A 99 9.76 14.81 -9.47
N PRO A 100 9.55 13.50 -9.69
CA PRO A 100 9.08 12.96 -10.97
C PRO A 100 7.78 13.64 -11.45
N ASP A 101 7.43 13.45 -12.73
CA ASP A 101 6.19 13.99 -13.31
C ASP A 101 4.97 13.19 -12.86
N VAL A 102 5.12 11.87 -12.78
CA VAL A 102 4.08 10.91 -12.36
C VAL A 102 4.68 10.02 -11.28
N PHE A 103 3.89 9.69 -10.27
CA PHE A 103 4.38 8.87 -9.16
C PHE A 103 3.24 8.21 -8.39
N TYR A 104 3.56 7.05 -7.79
CA TYR A 104 2.67 6.36 -6.87
C TYR A 104 2.62 7.07 -5.52
N VAL A 105 1.49 6.91 -4.84
CA VAL A 105 1.31 7.32 -3.44
C VAL A 105 0.49 6.24 -2.73
N GLY A 106 0.89 5.85 -1.54
CA GLY A 106 0.11 4.94 -0.69
C GLY A 106 -1.09 5.63 -0.06
N ASP A 107 -2.07 4.85 0.34
CA ASP A 107 -3.34 5.32 0.92
C ASP A 107 -3.17 6.02 2.29
N ASP A 108 -2.21 5.58 3.07
CA ASP A 108 -1.83 6.20 4.34
C ASP A 108 -1.07 7.53 4.20
N MET A 109 -0.64 7.85 2.97
CA MET A 109 0.15 9.04 2.64
C MET A 109 -0.56 10.02 1.69
N VAL A 110 -1.56 9.56 0.91
CA VAL A 110 -2.15 10.36 -0.16
C VAL A 110 -2.77 11.66 0.35
N GLY A 111 -3.44 11.63 1.48
CA GLY A 111 -4.05 12.82 2.08
C GLY A 111 -3.02 13.90 2.41
N GLN A 112 -1.86 13.54 2.97
CA GLN A 112 -0.76 14.46 3.21
C GLN A 112 -0.24 15.09 1.91
N PHE A 113 -0.13 14.30 0.85
CA PHE A 113 0.32 14.82 -0.45
C PHE A 113 -0.71 15.77 -1.06
N VAL A 114 -2.00 15.49 -0.94
CA VAL A 114 -3.09 16.37 -1.36
C VAL A 114 -3.00 17.71 -0.60
N ASP A 115 -2.86 17.67 0.71
CA ASP A 115 -2.80 18.87 1.55
C ASP A 115 -1.51 19.68 1.35
N SER A 116 -0.45 19.07 0.84
CA SER A 116 0.77 19.78 0.44
C SER A 116 0.57 20.76 -0.70
N LYS A 117 -0.55 20.70 -1.44
CA LYS A 117 -0.88 21.51 -2.64
C LYS A 117 0.18 21.42 -3.74
N ARG A 118 0.86 20.27 -3.85
CA ARG A 118 1.92 20.02 -4.83
C ARG A 118 1.49 19.08 -5.94
N LEU A 119 0.34 18.43 -5.76
CA LEU A 119 -0.25 17.57 -6.77
C LEU A 119 -1.04 18.38 -7.80
N MET A 120 -1.12 17.84 -9.01
CA MET A 120 -1.95 18.42 -10.08
C MET A 120 -3.42 18.12 -9.83
N PRO A 121 -4.34 19.08 -9.92
CA PRO A 121 -5.78 18.78 -9.95
C PRO A 121 -6.12 18.07 -11.26
N LEU A 122 -6.83 16.94 -11.17
CA LEU A 122 -7.01 15.98 -12.26
C LEU A 122 -8.42 15.94 -12.84
N LYS A 123 -9.44 16.43 -12.11
CA LYS A 123 -10.84 16.30 -12.52
C LYS A 123 -11.07 16.76 -13.97
N LYS A 124 -10.65 17.97 -14.29
CA LYS A 124 -10.79 18.52 -15.65
C LYS A 124 -10.04 17.72 -16.71
N LEU A 125 -8.89 17.14 -16.35
CA LEU A 125 -8.11 16.27 -17.25
C LEU A 125 -8.82 14.94 -17.47
N MET A 126 -9.31 14.31 -16.40
CA MET A 126 -10.04 13.05 -16.48
C MET A 126 -11.36 13.19 -17.25
N GLU A 127 -12.03 14.33 -17.19
CA GLU A 127 -13.25 14.64 -17.95
C GLU A 127 -12.99 15.01 -19.41
N SER A 128 -11.74 15.28 -19.80
CA SER A 128 -11.39 15.69 -21.18
C SER A 128 -11.54 14.55 -22.19
N SER A 129 -11.58 14.89 -23.49
CA SER A 129 -11.61 13.91 -24.60
C SER A 129 -10.33 13.09 -24.69
N ASP A 130 -9.23 13.59 -24.16
CA ASP A 130 -7.91 12.94 -24.23
C ASP A 130 -7.71 11.89 -23.14
N SER A 131 -8.62 11.84 -22.17
CA SER A 131 -8.56 10.86 -21.08
C SER A 131 -9.05 9.49 -21.54
N LYS A 132 -8.27 8.46 -21.19
CA LYS A 132 -8.65 7.04 -21.32
C LYS A 132 -9.42 6.54 -20.11
N THR A 133 -9.51 7.33 -19.04
CA THR A 133 -10.20 6.98 -17.79
C THR A 133 -11.03 8.16 -17.32
N LYS A 134 -12.27 7.90 -16.92
CA LYS A 134 -13.15 8.87 -16.28
C LYS A 134 -13.28 8.55 -14.79
N PRO A 135 -13.66 9.51 -13.92
CA PRO A 135 -13.89 9.20 -12.51
C PRO A 135 -14.85 8.02 -12.29
N ASP A 136 -15.92 7.94 -13.08
CA ASP A 136 -16.97 6.91 -12.97
C ASP A 136 -16.54 5.52 -13.48
N ASP A 137 -15.38 5.42 -14.14
CA ASP A 137 -14.83 4.13 -14.55
C ASP A 137 -14.21 3.37 -13.36
N PHE A 138 -13.81 4.07 -12.31
CA PHE A 138 -13.28 3.47 -11.10
C PHE A 138 -14.39 2.92 -10.21
N PHE A 139 -14.04 1.96 -9.34
CA PHE A 139 -14.99 1.45 -8.36
C PHE A 139 -15.30 2.53 -7.31
N PRO A 140 -16.56 2.62 -6.87
CA PRO A 140 -16.99 3.63 -5.90
C PRO A 140 -16.18 3.56 -4.60
N GLY A 141 -15.91 4.72 -4.01
CA GLY A 141 -15.22 4.83 -2.73
C GLY A 141 -13.70 4.77 -2.79
N LEU A 142 -13.09 4.19 -3.84
CA LEU A 142 -11.63 3.99 -3.89
C LEU A 142 -10.81 5.29 -3.94
N PHE A 143 -11.39 6.44 -4.29
CA PHE A 143 -10.65 7.71 -4.27
C PHE A 143 -10.26 8.14 -2.85
N GLY A 144 -11.08 7.87 -1.84
CA GLY A 144 -10.74 8.14 -0.44
C GLY A 144 -10.16 9.53 -0.21
N ALA A 145 -9.02 9.59 0.46
CA ALA A 145 -8.32 10.85 0.76
C ALA A 145 -7.65 11.53 -0.45
N ALA A 146 -7.63 10.90 -1.63
CA ALA A 146 -7.17 11.51 -2.88
C ALA A 146 -8.18 12.52 -3.47
N GLU A 147 -9.45 12.44 -3.05
CA GLU A 147 -10.47 13.45 -3.36
C GLU A 147 -10.56 14.48 -2.23
N LYS A 148 -10.60 15.76 -2.59
CA LYS A 148 -10.81 16.87 -1.65
C LYS A 148 -11.61 17.99 -2.33
N ASP A 149 -12.68 18.43 -1.66
CA ASP A 149 -13.52 19.55 -2.11
C ASP A 149 -14.09 19.36 -3.54
N GLY A 150 -14.38 18.11 -3.93
CA GLY A 150 -14.89 17.74 -5.25
C GLY A 150 -13.86 17.78 -6.37
N GLU A 151 -12.56 17.85 -6.05
CA GLU A 151 -11.42 17.72 -6.96
C GLU A 151 -10.64 16.45 -6.69
N TYR A 152 -10.12 15.82 -7.72
CA TYR A 152 -9.23 14.64 -7.64
C TYR A 152 -7.78 15.07 -7.80
N TYR A 153 -6.91 14.63 -6.88
CA TYR A 153 -5.47 14.94 -6.91
C TYR A 153 -4.61 13.72 -7.23
N ALA A 154 -5.18 12.54 -7.13
CA ALA A 154 -4.64 11.30 -7.61
C ALA A 154 -5.80 10.39 -7.99
N ALA A 155 -5.56 9.34 -8.77
CA ALA A 155 -6.59 8.34 -9.03
C ALA A 155 -6.14 6.97 -8.54
N PRO A 156 -7.11 6.10 -8.14
CA PRO A 156 -6.83 4.75 -7.72
C PRO A 156 -6.07 3.98 -8.80
N ASN A 157 -4.91 3.48 -8.46
CA ASN A 157 -4.05 2.75 -9.40
C ASN A 157 -4.35 1.25 -9.38
N ASP A 158 -4.54 0.74 -8.21
CA ASP A 158 -4.93 -0.63 -7.89
C ASP A 158 -5.41 -0.70 -6.44
N SER A 159 -5.93 -1.85 -6.02
CA SER A 159 -6.43 -2.05 -4.66
C SER A 159 -6.07 -3.43 -4.14
N ASN A 160 -5.93 -3.55 -2.84
CA ASN A 160 -5.73 -4.81 -2.14
C ASN A 160 -6.69 -4.90 -0.97
N PRO A 161 -7.84 -5.56 -1.14
CA PRO A 161 -8.71 -5.88 -0.02
C PRO A 161 -7.98 -6.78 0.98
N ASP A 162 -8.12 -6.47 2.27
CA ASP A 162 -7.63 -7.34 3.33
C ASP A 162 -8.45 -8.64 3.34
N VAL A 163 -7.82 -9.74 2.99
CA VAL A 163 -8.39 -11.08 3.08
C VAL A 163 -7.49 -11.97 3.92
N LEU A 164 -8.03 -13.06 4.42
CA LEU A 164 -7.24 -14.09 5.10
C LEU A 164 -6.75 -15.10 4.07
N TRP A 165 -5.46 -15.08 3.76
CA TRP A 165 -4.81 -16.22 3.15
C TRP A 165 -4.70 -17.32 4.18
N TYR A 166 -4.91 -18.57 3.79
CA TYR A 166 -4.75 -19.71 4.67
C TYR A 166 -3.93 -20.84 4.04
N ASP A 167 -3.23 -21.56 4.89
CA ASP A 167 -2.32 -22.65 4.53
C ASP A 167 -2.96 -23.99 4.88
N LYS A 168 -3.42 -24.73 3.88
CA LYS A 168 -4.09 -26.02 4.00
C LYS A 168 -3.20 -27.08 4.66
N GLU A 169 -1.88 -27.03 4.45
CA GLU A 169 -0.93 -27.96 5.10
C GLU A 169 -0.76 -27.64 6.60
N ALA A 170 -0.69 -26.37 6.97
CA ALA A 170 -0.66 -25.96 8.38
C ALA A 170 -1.97 -26.36 9.09
N LEU A 171 -3.13 -26.10 8.46
CA LEU A 171 -4.44 -26.53 9.00
C LEU A 171 -4.49 -28.04 9.20
N LYS A 172 -4.08 -28.82 8.20
CA LYS A 172 -4.02 -30.28 8.28
C LYS A 172 -3.07 -30.77 9.37
N ALA A 173 -1.90 -30.15 9.53
CA ALA A 173 -0.95 -30.50 10.60
C ALA A 173 -1.55 -30.23 12.00
N ALA A 174 -2.45 -29.28 12.13
CA ALA A 174 -3.22 -28.99 13.34
C ALA A 174 -4.43 -29.91 13.53
N GLY A 175 -4.70 -30.84 12.59
CA GLY A 175 -5.86 -31.74 12.63
C GLY A 175 -7.18 -31.03 12.24
N ILE A 176 -7.10 -29.92 11.54
CA ILE A 176 -8.25 -29.17 11.01
C ILE A 176 -8.57 -29.75 9.64
N THR A 177 -9.80 -30.22 9.46
CA THR A 177 -10.30 -30.82 8.20
C THR A 177 -11.28 -29.92 7.46
N ASP A 178 -11.87 -28.96 8.15
CA ASP A 178 -12.80 -28.01 7.58
C ASP A 178 -12.01 -26.99 6.74
N ASP A 179 -12.50 -26.74 5.52
CA ASP A 179 -11.91 -25.73 4.63
C ASP A 179 -12.57 -24.37 4.87
N PRO A 180 -11.79 -23.30 5.19
CA PRO A 180 -12.34 -21.98 5.51
C PRO A 180 -13.20 -21.37 4.40
N ALA A 181 -12.82 -21.53 3.13
CA ALA A 181 -13.58 -20.99 2.02
C ALA A 181 -14.92 -21.74 1.83
N THR A 182 -14.89 -23.06 1.95
CA THR A 182 -16.13 -23.87 1.93
C THR A 182 -17.08 -23.49 3.06
N LEU A 183 -16.55 -23.26 4.27
CA LEU A 183 -17.35 -22.74 5.39
C LEU A 183 -17.94 -21.36 5.07
N ALA A 184 -17.18 -20.50 4.39
CA ALA A 184 -17.67 -19.18 3.99
C ALA A 184 -18.78 -19.26 2.95
N GLU A 185 -18.73 -20.20 2.02
CA GLU A 185 -19.78 -20.47 1.04
C GLU A 185 -21.06 -20.99 1.68
N SER A 186 -20.94 -21.79 2.75
CA SER A 186 -22.09 -22.34 3.48
C SER A 186 -22.65 -21.42 4.57
N GLY A 187 -22.03 -20.24 4.82
CA GLY A 187 -22.41 -19.34 5.92
C GLY A 187 -21.97 -19.82 7.30
N GLU A 188 -21.05 -20.80 7.36
CA GLU A 188 -20.54 -21.38 8.61
C GLU A 188 -19.16 -20.83 9.00
N TRP A 189 -18.60 -19.88 8.23
CA TRP A 189 -17.33 -19.20 8.53
C TRP A 189 -17.53 -18.13 9.59
N THR A 190 -17.74 -18.58 10.83
CA THR A 190 -17.98 -17.71 11.97
C THR A 190 -16.68 -17.35 12.71
N THR A 191 -16.73 -16.26 13.49
CA THR A 191 -15.64 -15.88 14.40
C THR A 191 -15.26 -17.01 15.35
N ASP A 192 -16.26 -17.70 15.93
CA ASP A 192 -15.99 -18.83 16.82
C ASP A 192 -15.24 -19.96 16.11
N LYS A 193 -15.63 -20.27 14.87
CA LYS A 193 -14.95 -21.30 14.08
C LYS A 193 -13.51 -20.90 13.74
N TYR A 194 -13.30 -19.66 13.37
CA TYR A 194 -11.96 -19.11 13.10
C TYR A 194 -11.07 -19.17 14.35
N LEU A 195 -11.58 -18.76 15.51
CA LEU A 195 -10.83 -18.79 16.76
C LEU A 195 -10.52 -20.23 17.20
N GLU A 196 -11.47 -21.17 17.04
CA GLU A 196 -11.24 -22.61 17.27
C GLU A 196 -10.07 -23.14 16.42
N MET A 197 -10.02 -22.77 15.13
CA MET A 197 -8.92 -23.16 14.24
C MET A 197 -7.58 -22.58 14.70
N ASN A 198 -7.58 -21.31 15.11
CA ASN A 198 -6.38 -20.64 15.61
C ASN A 198 -5.85 -21.27 16.90
N GLU A 199 -6.72 -21.65 17.83
CA GLU A 199 -6.35 -22.39 19.06
C GLU A 199 -5.72 -23.73 18.72
N LYS A 200 -6.32 -24.52 17.80
CA LYS A 200 -5.76 -25.81 17.36
C LYS A 200 -4.37 -25.65 16.72
N LEU A 201 -4.15 -24.59 15.92
CA LEU A 201 -2.84 -24.30 15.36
C LEU A 201 -1.84 -23.98 16.46
N HIS A 202 -2.21 -23.09 17.39
CA HIS A 202 -1.37 -22.69 18.51
C HIS A 202 -0.99 -23.89 19.41
N ASP A 203 -1.93 -24.81 19.71
CA ASP A 203 -1.69 -26.01 20.49
C ASP A 203 -0.70 -26.98 19.83
N LYS A 204 -0.54 -26.89 18.51
CA LYS A 204 0.48 -27.63 17.75
C LYS A 204 1.81 -26.89 17.61
N GLY A 205 1.95 -25.72 18.24
CA GLY A 205 3.15 -24.91 18.16
C GLY A 205 3.28 -24.16 16.82
N LEU A 206 2.18 -24.03 16.07
CA LEU A 206 2.09 -23.23 14.87
C LEU A 206 1.54 -21.84 15.22
N ILE A 207 1.80 -20.86 14.36
CA ILE A 207 1.17 -19.54 14.46
C ILE A 207 -0.27 -19.67 13.96
N GLY A 208 -1.24 -19.24 14.74
CA GLY A 208 -2.64 -19.21 14.31
C GLY A 208 -2.81 -18.23 13.15
N SER A 209 -2.68 -16.95 13.44
CA SER A 209 -2.81 -15.90 12.41
C SER A 209 -1.71 -14.84 12.53
N MET A 210 -1.31 -14.31 11.39
CA MET A 210 -0.39 -13.17 11.29
C MET A 210 -1.11 -11.96 10.74
N PHE A 211 -0.81 -10.78 11.29
CA PHE A 211 -1.41 -9.51 10.91
C PHE A 211 -0.35 -8.42 10.81
N TRP A 212 -0.52 -7.53 9.85
CA TRP A 212 0.19 -6.26 9.82
C TRP A 212 -0.42 -5.31 10.84
N ASN A 213 0.40 -4.55 11.56
CA ASN A 213 -0.05 -3.50 12.45
C ASN A 213 -0.40 -2.24 11.65
N TYR A 214 -1.55 -2.26 11.02
CA TYR A 214 -1.94 -1.36 9.96
C TYR A 214 -3.42 -0.98 10.08
N TRP A 215 -3.81 0.19 9.60
CA TRP A 215 -5.18 0.71 9.72
C TRP A 215 -6.25 -0.28 9.21
N ALA A 216 -6.00 -0.88 8.04
CA ALA A 216 -6.98 -1.79 7.45
C ALA A 216 -7.25 -3.01 8.36
N THR A 217 -6.20 -3.61 8.93
CA THR A 217 -6.33 -4.72 9.88
C THR A 217 -7.12 -4.33 11.13
N HIS A 218 -6.82 -3.16 11.73
CA HIS A 218 -7.49 -2.72 12.95
C HIS A 218 -8.99 -2.55 12.74
N TRP A 219 -9.34 -1.85 11.67
CA TRP A 219 -10.73 -1.53 11.38
C TRP A 219 -11.48 -2.70 10.74
N SER A 220 -10.81 -3.59 9.98
CA SER A 220 -11.41 -4.83 9.50
C SER A 220 -11.83 -5.74 10.64
N TRP A 221 -10.99 -5.89 11.68
CA TRP A 221 -11.38 -6.66 12.86
C TRP A 221 -12.64 -6.09 13.51
N LEU A 222 -12.64 -4.79 13.85
CA LEU A 222 -13.80 -4.17 14.50
C LEU A 222 -15.06 -4.28 13.65
N ASN A 223 -14.96 -3.95 12.36
CA ASN A 223 -16.11 -3.96 11.46
C ASN A 223 -16.66 -5.38 11.24
N SER A 224 -15.78 -6.38 11.02
CA SER A 224 -16.21 -7.77 10.85
C SER A 224 -16.90 -8.34 12.09
N GLN A 225 -16.62 -7.80 13.28
CA GLN A 225 -17.25 -8.17 14.52
C GLN A 225 -18.50 -7.32 14.85
N GLY A 226 -18.94 -6.45 13.95
CA GLY A 226 -20.15 -5.64 14.08
C GLY A 226 -20.00 -4.40 14.96
N ALA A 227 -18.78 -3.92 15.18
CA ALA A 227 -18.57 -2.62 15.82
C ALA A 227 -19.05 -1.48 14.92
N PRO A 228 -19.48 -0.35 15.51
CA PRO A 228 -19.74 0.87 14.73
C PRO A 228 -18.44 1.43 14.14
N GLU A 229 -18.60 2.29 13.12
CA GLU A 229 -17.49 3.01 12.48
C GLU A 229 -16.61 3.72 13.51
N PRO A 230 -15.27 3.62 13.40
CA PRO A 230 -14.33 4.20 14.37
C PRO A 230 -14.28 5.73 14.33
N TYR A 231 -14.79 6.34 13.24
CA TYR A 231 -14.88 7.78 13.05
C TYR A 231 -16.32 8.19 12.73
N SER A 232 -16.74 9.33 13.26
CA SER A 232 -18.00 9.97 12.86
C SER A 232 -17.90 10.59 11.46
N GLU A 233 -19.04 10.95 10.86
CA GLU A 233 -19.09 11.69 9.59
C GLU A 233 -18.28 13.01 9.61
N SER A 234 -18.15 13.62 10.79
CA SER A 234 -17.34 14.83 10.97
C SER A 234 -15.85 14.57 11.14
N GLY A 235 -15.41 13.29 11.14
CA GLY A 235 -14.03 12.89 11.33
C GLY A 235 -13.57 12.82 12.79
N GLU A 236 -14.50 12.89 13.75
CA GLU A 236 -14.18 12.67 15.17
C GLU A 236 -13.94 11.18 15.43
N PHE A 237 -12.87 10.83 16.13
CA PHE A 237 -12.62 9.45 16.57
C PHE A 237 -13.60 9.08 17.69
N THR A 238 -14.37 8.02 17.49
CA THR A 238 -15.48 7.61 18.37
C THR A 238 -15.33 6.20 18.95
N ALA A 239 -14.43 5.37 18.40
CA ALA A 239 -14.25 4.00 18.85
C ALA A 239 -13.91 3.88 20.36
N ASN A 240 -13.23 4.87 20.94
CA ASN A 240 -12.92 4.88 22.36
C ASN A 240 -14.14 5.14 23.27
N LYS A 241 -15.26 5.63 22.71
CA LYS A 241 -16.50 5.92 23.44
C LYS A 241 -17.52 4.80 23.32
N ASP A 242 -17.29 3.85 22.42
CA ASP A 242 -18.16 2.73 22.17
C ASP A 242 -17.66 1.48 22.91
N SER A 243 -18.49 0.93 23.80
CA SER A 243 -18.11 -0.22 24.64
C SER A 243 -17.90 -1.50 23.83
N THR A 244 -18.58 -1.65 22.68
CA THR A 244 -18.42 -2.78 21.79
C THR A 244 -17.04 -2.74 21.13
N SER A 245 -16.67 -1.58 20.58
CA SER A 245 -15.33 -1.36 19.98
C SER A 245 -14.21 -1.60 20.99
N VAL A 246 -14.35 -1.08 22.24
CA VAL A 246 -13.38 -1.30 23.31
C VAL A 246 -13.25 -2.78 23.65
N GLY A 247 -14.39 -3.49 23.80
CA GLY A 247 -14.40 -4.92 24.12
C GLY A 247 -13.75 -5.78 23.02
N LEU A 248 -14.05 -5.48 21.76
CA LEU A 248 -13.50 -6.19 20.60
C LEU A 248 -12.00 -5.93 20.42
N MET A 249 -11.55 -4.69 20.63
CA MET A 249 -10.12 -4.37 20.62
C MET A 249 -9.38 -5.06 21.79
N GLN A 250 -10.00 -5.19 22.96
CA GLN A 250 -9.41 -5.95 24.06
C GLN A 250 -9.31 -7.45 23.72
N GLN A 251 -10.34 -8.02 23.12
CA GLN A 251 -10.29 -9.41 22.62
C GLN A 251 -9.16 -9.60 21.63
N PHE A 252 -9.04 -8.69 20.66
CA PHE A 252 -7.98 -8.73 19.66
C PHE A 252 -6.58 -8.63 20.31
N GLY A 253 -6.41 -7.70 21.24
CA GLY A 253 -5.17 -7.57 22.02
C GLY A 253 -4.82 -8.84 22.79
N ASN A 254 -5.81 -9.49 23.42
CA ASN A 254 -5.60 -10.74 24.18
C ASN A 254 -5.10 -11.89 23.28
N LEU A 255 -5.56 -11.95 22.02
CA LEU A 255 -5.11 -12.96 21.04
C LEU A 255 -3.63 -12.78 20.67
N PHE A 256 -3.12 -11.55 20.62
CA PHE A 256 -1.68 -11.30 20.46
C PHE A 256 -0.90 -11.59 21.73
N GLN A 257 -1.41 -11.23 22.90
CA GLN A 257 -0.75 -11.51 24.18
C GLN A 257 -0.63 -13.00 24.45
N SER A 258 -1.61 -13.81 24.05
CA SER A 258 -1.55 -15.28 24.11
C SER A 258 -0.64 -15.90 23.05
N LYS A 259 -0.17 -15.11 22.07
CA LYS A 259 0.61 -15.55 20.90
C LYS A 259 -0.16 -16.47 19.95
N THR A 260 -1.47 -16.52 20.07
CA THR A 260 -2.34 -17.15 19.06
C THR A 260 -2.29 -16.33 17.77
N PHE A 261 -2.25 -15.01 17.92
CA PHE A 261 -1.99 -14.06 16.83
C PHE A 261 -0.59 -13.45 16.97
N VAL A 262 0.02 -13.09 15.85
CA VAL A 262 1.35 -12.48 15.80
C VAL A 262 1.35 -11.26 14.90
N VAL A 263 2.01 -10.19 15.36
CA VAL A 263 2.24 -8.98 14.56
C VAL A 263 3.37 -9.25 13.59
N ALA A 264 3.09 -9.22 12.29
CA ALA A 264 4.03 -9.51 11.22
C ALA A 264 5.22 -8.53 11.19
N ASP A 265 4.98 -7.25 11.49
CA ASP A 265 6.00 -6.19 11.54
C ASP A 265 7.08 -6.43 12.60
N THR A 266 6.79 -7.23 13.62
CA THR A 266 7.74 -7.50 14.71
C THR A 266 8.64 -8.70 14.45
N MET A 267 8.43 -9.40 13.35
CA MET A 267 9.23 -10.58 13.00
C MET A 267 10.58 -10.18 12.42
N PRO A 268 11.68 -10.88 12.76
CA PRO A 268 13.00 -10.64 12.16
C PRO A 268 12.97 -10.86 10.64
N GLU A 269 13.65 -10.03 9.86
CA GLU A 269 13.71 -10.14 8.37
C GLU A 269 14.11 -11.55 7.89
N THR A 270 15.02 -12.23 8.59
CA THR A 270 15.50 -13.59 8.23
C THR A 270 14.48 -14.71 8.50
N ALA A 271 13.46 -14.42 9.30
CA ALA A 271 12.38 -15.34 9.65
C ALA A 271 11.02 -14.59 9.58
N GLY A 272 10.92 -13.61 8.68
CA GLY A 272 9.77 -12.73 8.55
C GLY A 272 8.48 -13.47 8.25
N ALA A 273 7.37 -12.75 8.31
CA ALA A 273 6.03 -13.31 8.20
C ALA A 273 5.83 -14.14 6.92
N ASP A 274 6.27 -13.63 5.75
CA ASP A 274 6.21 -14.40 4.50
C ASP A 274 6.93 -15.74 4.60
N SER A 275 8.13 -15.77 5.23
CA SER A 275 8.90 -17.00 5.42
C SER A 275 8.17 -18.00 6.33
N GLN A 276 7.48 -17.53 7.37
CA GLN A 276 6.68 -18.40 8.24
C GLN A 276 5.50 -18.99 7.45
N PHE A 277 4.84 -18.17 6.64
CA PHE A 277 3.71 -18.59 5.84
C PHE A 277 4.10 -19.62 4.76
N VAL A 278 5.10 -19.31 3.94
CA VAL A 278 5.54 -20.23 2.86
C VAL A 278 6.22 -21.50 3.35
N THR A 279 6.57 -21.60 4.63
CA THR A 279 7.13 -22.82 5.25
C THR A 279 6.14 -23.57 6.13
N HIS A 280 4.85 -23.33 5.97
CA HIS A 280 3.75 -24.02 6.67
C HIS A 280 3.79 -23.88 8.20
N LYS A 281 4.26 -22.74 8.72
CA LYS A 281 4.35 -22.47 10.16
C LYS A 281 3.26 -21.55 10.68
N ALA A 282 2.43 -21.02 9.82
CA ALA A 282 1.28 -20.19 10.16
C ALA A 282 0.04 -20.68 9.42
N GLY A 283 -1.11 -20.70 10.10
CA GLY A 283 -2.37 -21.14 9.50
C GLY A 283 -2.99 -20.07 8.62
N PHE A 284 -3.00 -18.81 9.11
CA PHE A 284 -3.62 -17.69 8.42
C PHE A 284 -2.68 -16.49 8.35
N PHE A 285 -2.84 -15.68 7.30
CA PHE A 285 -2.13 -14.42 7.15
C PHE A 285 -3.01 -13.39 6.43
N VAL A 286 -3.24 -12.23 7.05
CA VAL A 286 -3.96 -11.12 6.40
C VAL A 286 -3.06 -10.47 5.36
N GLN A 287 -3.45 -10.57 4.12
CA GLN A 287 -2.65 -10.13 2.98
C GLN A 287 -3.54 -9.76 1.78
N GLY A 288 -2.98 -8.97 0.86
CA GLY A 288 -3.56 -8.71 -0.45
C GLY A 288 -3.19 -9.75 -1.51
N ARG A 289 -3.51 -9.47 -2.76
CA ARG A 289 -3.22 -10.35 -3.91
C ARG A 289 -1.71 -10.48 -4.18
N TYR A 290 -0.89 -9.54 -3.72
CA TYR A 290 0.58 -9.59 -3.85
C TYR A 290 1.23 -10.84 -3.24
N THR A 291 0.53 -11.54 -2.36
CA THR A 291 0.98 -12.83 -1.80
C THR A 291 1.26 -13.87 -2.86
N ILE A 292 0.56 -13.84 -4.01
CA ILE A 292 0.83 -14.74 -5.14
C ILE A 292 2.30 -14.65 -5.55
N GLY A 293 2.86 -13.43 -5.64
CA GLY A 293 4.27 -13.24 -5.98
C GLY A 293 5.24 -13.81 -4.94
N SER A 294 4.90 -13.73 -3.64
CA SER A 294 5.70 -14.32 -2.56
C SER A 294 5.69 -15.85 -2.64
N LEU A 295 4.53 -16.48 -2.91
CA LEU A 295 4.40 -17.93 -3.09
C LEU A 295 5.17 -18.42 -4.31
N ASP A 296 5.08 -17.72 -5.43
CA ASP A 296 5.81 -18.04 -6.67
C ASP A 296 7.31 -17.92 -6.50
N GLY A 297 7.76 -16.84 -5.84
CA GLY A 297 9.17 -16.63 -5.53
C GLY A 297 9.75 -17.72 -4.64
N ALA A 298 8.96 -18.22 -3.69
CA ALA A 298 9.32 -19.33 -2.82
C ALA A 298 9.21 -20.70 -3.51
N LYS A 299 8.56 -20.77 -4.69
CA LYS A 299 8.35 -22.02 -5.47
C LYS A 299 7.60 -23.08 -4.69
N VAL A 300 6.66 -22.68 -3.85
CA VAL A 300 5.81 -23.59 -3.10
C VAL A 300 4.67 -24.15 -3.97
N ASN A 301 4.04 -25.24 -3.48
CA ASN A 301 2.85 -25.75 -4.14
C ASN A 301 1.68 -24.78 -3.90
N ARG A 302 1.20 -24.10 -4.96
CA ARG A 302 0.09 -23.16 -4.89
C ARG A 302 -1.20 -23.79 -4.34
N ASP A 303 -1.47 -25.08 -4.63
CA ASP A 303 -2.69 -25.76 -4.17
C ASP A 303 -2.78 -25.89 -2.64
N SER A 304 -1.65 -25.71 -1.94
CA SER A 304 -1.61 -25.67 -0.47
C SER A 304 -2.17 -24.38 0.13
N TYR A 305 -2.46 -23.38 -0.70
CA TYR A 305 -2.91 -22.05 -0.23
C TYR A 305 -4.22 -21.64 -0.88
N ASP A 306 -5.03 -20.89 -0.14
CA ASP A 306 -6.25 -20.30 -0.64
C ASP A 306 -6.61 -19.06 0.20
N ILE A 307 -7.73 -18.41 -0.10
CA ILE A 307 -8.19 -17.21 0.60
C ILE A 307 -9.61 -17.35 1.10
N VAL A 308 -9.91 -16.60 2.14
CA VAL A 308 -11.26 -16.44 2.67
C VAL A 308 -11.46 -15.02 3.17
N ARG A 309 -12.69 -14.54 3.20
CA ARG A 309 -13.05 -13.27 3.84
C ARG A 309 -12.81 -13.30 5.35
N TRP A 310 -12.83 -12.13 6.00
CA TRP A 310 -12.81 -12.07 7.45
C TRP A 310 -14.00 -12.81 8.06
N PRO A 311 -13.83 -13.51 9.20
CA PRO A 311 -14.92 -14.15 9.90
C PRO A 311 -15.83 -13.12 10.58
N THR A 312 -17.10 -13.44 10.69
CA THR A 312 -18.09 -12.61 11.39
C THR A 312 -18.84 -13.48 12.41
N PRO A 313 -19.51 -12.89 13.40
CA PRO A 313 -20.26 -13.69 14.37
C PRO A 313 -21.36 -14.57 13.77
N ASP A 314 -21.96 -14.13 12.67
CA ASP A 314 -23.10 -14.78 11.99
C ASP A 314 -22.72 -15.52 10.70
N GLY A 315 -21.45 -15.48 10.29
CA GLY A 315 -20.96 -16.12 9.06
C GLY A 315 -21.25 -15.34 7.77
N GLU A 316 -21.90 -14.19 7.83
CA GLU A 316 -22.18 -13.35 6.66
C GLU A 316 -20.95 -12.51 6.26
N ALA A 317 -20.95 -11.97 5.05
CA ALA A 317 -19.85 -11.10 4.60
C ALA A 317 -19.96 -9.70 5.24
N ALA A 318 -18.85 -9.18 5.76
CA ALA A 318 -18.74 -7.80 6.25
C ALA A 318 -17.66 -7.05 5.50
N PRO A 319 -17.79 -5.72 5.33
CA PRO A 319 -16.77 -4.89 4.72
C PRO A 319 -15.42 -4.99 5.45
N THR A 320 -14.32 -5.02 4.69
CA THR A 320 -12.95 -5.01 5.20
C THR A 320 -12.15 -3.87 4.59
N GLY A 321 -11.02 -3.53 5.15
CA GLY A 321 -10.15 -2.49 4.63
C GLY A 321 -9.64 -2.83 3.23
N VAL A 322 -9.70 -1.85 2.34
CA VAL A 322 -9.19 -1.94 0.96
C VAL A 322 -8.03 -0.98 0.82
N ALA A 323 -6.83 -1.48 1.02
CA ALA A 323 -5.62 -0.69 0.77
C ALA A 323 -5.55 -0.32 -0.72
N THR A 324 -5.47 0.98 -1.01
CA THR A 324 -5.49 1.50 -2.38
C THR A 324 -4.20 2.24 -2.67
N SER A 325 -3.49 1.87 -3.72
CA SER A 325 -2.41 2.72 -4.20
C SER A 325 -2.96 3.75 -5.20
N PHE A 326 -2.32 4.90 -5.26
CA PHE A 326 -2.74 6.01 -6.11
C PHE A 326 -1.66 6.38 -7.11
N LEU A 327 -2.05 6.82 -8.30
CA LEU A 327 -1.16 7.46 -9.25
C LEU A 327 -1.46 8.95 -9.30
N ALA A 328 -0.46 9.76 -8.96
CA ALA A 328 -0.54 11.22 -8.93
C ALA A 328 0.34 11.85 -10.00
N MET A 329 0.03 13.10 -10.35
CA MET A 329 0.88 13.95 -11.21
C MET A 329 1.45 15.12 -10.42
N ASN A 330 2.70 15.45 -10.70
CA ASN A 330 3.37 16.62 -10.14
C ASN A 330 2.75 17.91 -10.66
N GLY A 331 2.25 18.77 -9.77
CA GLY A 331 1.69 20.08 -10.14
C GLY A 331 2.70 21.04 -10.79
N LYS A 332 4.00 20.71 -10.76
CA LYS A 332 5.10 21.49 -11.36
C LYS A 332 5.74 20.82 -12.58
N THR A 333 5.14 19.75 -13.11
CA THR A 333 5.66 19.10 -14.33
C THR A 333 5.74 20.08 -15.50
N LYS A 334 6.82 19.96 -16.27
CA LYS A 334 7.06 20.78 -17.49
C LYS A 334 6.55 20.09 -18.75
N VAL A 335 6.12 18.84 -18.65
CA VAL A 335 5.67 17.98 -19.77
C VAL A 335 4.25 17.47 -19.50
N LYS A 336 3.36 18.38 -19.13
CA LYS A 336 2.00 18.09 -18.65
C LYS A 336 1.24 17.13 -19.56
N ASP A 337 1.19 17.42 -20.87
CA ASP A 337 0.37 16.65 -21.80
C ASP A 337 0.94 15.22 -21.98
N ALA A 338 2.25 15.08 -22.14
CA ALA A 338 2.91 13.78 -22.20
C ALA A 338 2.78 12.98 -20.88
N ALA A 339 2.90 13.66 -19.74
CA ALA A 339 2.71 13.04 -18.43
C ALA A 339 1.27 12.57 -18.24
N PHE A 340 0.28 13.37 -18.70
CA PHE A 340 -1.12 12.96 -18.64
C PHE A 340 -1.44 11.81 -19.60
N THR A 341 -0.88 11.80 -20.81
CA THR A 341 -1.02 10.68 -21.74
C THR A 341 -0.52 9.38 -21.09
N PHE A 342 0.66 9.41 -20.47
CA PHE A 342 1.18 8.26 -19.72
C PHE A 342 0.28 7.88 -18.54
N TRP A 343 -0.11 8.85 -17.73
CA TRP A 343 -0.93 8.67 -16.53
C TRP A 343 -2.28 8.00 -16.86
N THR A 344 -2.98 8.50 -17.88
CA THR A 344 -4.32 7.99 -18.23
C THR A 344 -4.28 6.61 -18.89
N GLU A 345 -3.25 6.30 -19.70
CA GLU A 345 -3.08 4.95 -20.25
C GLU A 345 -2.65 3.94 -19.20
N PHE A 346 -1.78 4.35 -18.27
CA PHE A 346 -1.37 3.49 -17.17
C PHE A 346 -2.55 3.05 -16.28
N LEU A 347 -3.51 3.95 -16.06
CA LEU A 347 -4.70 3.72 -15.24
C LEU A 347 -5.89 3.13 -15.99
N SER A 348 -5.87 3.12 -17.32
CA SER A 348 -6.96 2.56 -18.12
C SER A 348 -7.20 1.08 -17.81
N ALA A 349 -8.39 0.56 -18.17
CA ALA A 349 -8.69 -0.86 -18.03
C ALA A 349 -7.65 -1.73 -18.76
N GLU A 350 -7.21 -1.31 -19.98
CA GLU A 350 -6.14 -1.98 -20.73
C GLU A 350 -4.80 -1.92 -19.98
N GLY A 351 -4.45 -0.75 -19.41
CA GLY A 351 -3.22 -0.56 -18.65
C GLY A 351 -3.21 -1.39 -17.36
N GLN A 352 -4.31 -1.43 -16.62
CA GLN A 352 -4.42 -2.26 -15.42
C GLN A 352 -4.42 -3.75 -15.76
N THR A 353 -5.16 -4.17 -16.80
CA THR A 353 -5.11 -5.56 -17.30
C THR A 353 -3.67 -5.96 -17.65
N PHE A 354 -2.93 -5.11 -18.38
CA PHE A 354 -1.54 -5.41 -18.74
C PHE A 354 -0.65 -5.61 -17.50
N ARG A 355 -0.79 -4.74 -16.50
CA ARG A 355 0.08 -4.73 -15.31
C ARG A 355 -0.27 -5.78 -14.27
N LEU A 356 -1.55 -6.13 -14.15
CA LEU A 356 -2.08 -6.97 -13.08
C LEU A 356 -2.36 -8.41 -13.48
N LYS A 357 -2.15 -8.78 -14.76
CA LYS A 357 -2.32 -10.17 -15.22
C LYS A 357 -1.33 -11.14 -14.57
N GLY A 358 -1.68 -12.42 -14.54
CA GLY A 358 -0.86 -13.48 -13.94
C GLY A 358 -0.71 -13.29 -12.43
N SER A 359 0.51 -13.41 -11.92
CA SER A 359 0.85 -13.13 -10.50
C SER A 359 0.88 -11.62 -10.19
N GLY A 360 -0.08 -10.87 -10.74
CA GLY A 360 -0.23 -9.45 -10.45
C GLY A 360 -0.40 -9.16 -8.96
N ASN A 361 0.16 -8.05 -8.51
CA ASN A 361 0.31 -7.68 -7.11
C ASN A 361 -0.95 -7.08 -6.45
N ALA A 362 -2.03 -6.89 -7.21
CA ALA A 362 -3.22 -6.22 -6.73
C ALA A 362 -4.47 -6.58 -7.55
N VAL A 363 -5.58 -6.08 -7.11
CA VAL A 363 -6.88 -6.14 -7.77
C VAL A 363 -7.09 -4.84 -8.55
N PRO A 364 -7.69 -4.89 -9.75
CA PRO A 364 -8.00 -3.68 -10.50
C PRO A 364 -8.87 -2.70 -9.70
N SER A 365 -8.57 -1.41 -9.84
CA SER A 365 -9.35 -0.32 -9.28
C SER A 365 -10.39 0.23 -10.27
N ILE A 366 -10.36 -0.25 -11.52
CA ILE A 366 -11.17 0.22 -12.64
C ILE A 366 -12.06 -0.90 -13.19
N LYS A 367 -13.26 -0.56 -13.60
CA LYS A 367 -14.22 -1.50 -14.22
C LYS A 367 -13.69 -2.04 -15.55
N GLY A 368 -13.99 -3.29 -15.85
CA GLY A 368 -13.61 -3.94 -17.10
C GLY A 368 -12.21 -4.56 -17.14
N ALA A 369 -11.54 -4.66 -15.98
CA ALA A 369 -10.23 -5.31 -15.85
C ALA A 369 -10.24 -6.51 -14.89
N ASP A 370 -11.37 -6.91 -14.34
CA ASP A 370 -11.51 -7.90 -13.25
C ASP A 370 -11.09 -9.31 -13.65
N ASP A 371 -11.19 -9.66 -14.94
CA ASP A 371 -10.82 -10.99 -15.45
C ASP A 371 -9.39 -11.38 -15.07
N VAL A 372 -8.48 -10.42 -14.93
CA VAL A 372 -7.07 -10.70 -14.55
C VAL A 372 -6.92 -11.32 -13.16
N VAL A 373 -7.91 -11.16 -12.30
CA VAL A 373 -7.90 -11.73 -10.95
C VAL A 373 -8.25 -13.21 -10.99
N LEU A 374 -9.05 -13.63 -11.98
CA LEU A 374 -9.64 -14.95 -12.10
C LEU A 374 -8.94 -15.83 -13.14
N GLU A 375 -8.17 -15.26 -14.07
CA GLU A 375 -7.66 -15.93 -15.28
C GLU A 375 -6.79 -17.17 -15.00
N ASP A 376 -6.00 -17.15 -13.93
CA ASP A 376 -5.10 -18.27 -13.58
C ASP A 376 -5.77 -19.32 -12.68
N GLY A 377 -7.01 -19.08 -12.21
CA GLY A 377 -7.71 -19.96 -11.27
C GLY A 377 -7.01 -20.13 -9.92
N PHE A 378 -6.13 -19.20 -9.56
CA PHE A 378 -5.42 -19.20 -8.28
C PHE A 378 -5.43 -17.80 -7.64
N PRO A 379 -5.73 -17.75 -6.32
CA PRO A 379 -6.23 -18.82 -5.46
C PRO A 379 -7.59 -19.35 -5.96
N ALA A 380 -8.00 -20.56 -5.53
CA ALA A 380 -9.23 -21.19 -6.02
C ALA A 380 -10.47 -20.31 -5.79
N HIS A 381 -10.46 -19.55 -4.67
CA HIS A 381 -11.53 -18.61 -4.31
C HIS A 381 -11.18 -17.15 -4.63
N ALA A 382 -10.44 -16.88 -5.73
CA ALA A 382 -9.99 -15.53 -6.14
C ALA A 382 -11.14 -14.51 -6.27
N GLN A 383 -12.37 -14.96 -6.50
CA GLN A 383 -13.56 -14.10 -6.52
C GLN A 383 -13.72 -13.31 -5.21
N THR A 384 -13.28 -13.86 -4.08
CA THR A 384 -13.30 -13.19 -2.77
C THR A 384 -12.57 -11.83 -2.80
N PHE A 385 -11.51 -11.69 -3.59
CA PHE A 385 -10.84 -10.38 -3.74
C PHE A 385 -11.78 -9.34 -4.35
N LEU A 386 -12.52 -9.71 -5.39
CA LEU A 386 -13.43 -8.80 -6.07
C LEU A 386 -14.62 -8.44 -5.16
N ASP A 387 -15.20 -9.44 -4.51
CA ASP A 387 -16.32 -9.25 -3.60
C ASP A 387 -15.94 -8.33 -2.42
N MET A 388 -14.77 -8.54 -1.83
CA MET A 388 -14.29 -7.71 -0.71
C MET A 388 -13.88 -6.30 -1.15
N ARG A 389 -13.35 -6.11 -2.39
CA ARG A 389 -13.14 -4.77 -2.95
C ARG A 389 -14.46 -4.01 -3.07
N ASP A 390 -15.51 -4.68 -3.54
CA ASP A 390 -16.79 -4.04 -3.89
C ASP A 390 -17.58 -3.59 -2.66
N ILE A 391 -17.45 -4.32 -1.54
CA ILE A 391 -18.12 -3.98 -0.28
C ILE A 391 -17.21 -3.30 0.74
N GLY A 392 -15.90 -3.27 0.50
CA GLY A 392 -14.91 -2.82 1.45
C GLY A 392 -14.88 -1.30 1.66
N PHE A 393 -14.08 -0.86 2.61
CA PHE A 393 -13.87 0.55 2.92
C PHE A 393 -12.39 0.93 2.76
N VAL A 394 -12.14 2.19 2.40
CA VAL A 394 -10.79 2.76 2.31
C VAL A 394 -10.40 3.46 3.60
N ASN A 395 -9.11 3.81 3.75
CA ASN A 395 -8.66 4.52 4.94
C ASN A 395 -9.45 5.83 5.15
N TYR A 396 -9.83 6.06 6.39
CA TYR A 396 -10.62 7.24 6.77
C TYR A 396 -9.87 8.53 6.47
N PRO A 397 -10.48 9.52 5.81
CA PRO A 397 -9.83 10.80 5.54
C PRO A 397 -9.31 11.51 6.80
N ALA A 398 -9.99 11.34 7.92
CA ALA A 398 -9.59 11.87 9.23
C ALA A 398 -8.24 11.29 9.71
N GLU A 399 -7.89 10.09 9.26
CA GLU A 399 -6.62 9.43 9.55
C GLU A 399 -5.60 9.65 8.43
N ALA A 400 -5.98 9.36 7.18
CA ALA A 400 -5.08 9.40 6.02
C ALA A 400 -4.54 10.81 5.68
N ARG A 401 -5.25 11.89 6.06
CA ARG A 401 -4.82 13.27 5.78
C ARG A 401 -3.86 13.85 6.82
N VAL A 402 -3.73 13.19 7.95
CA VAL A 402 -2.90 13.69 9.05
C VAL A 402 -1.53 13.02 9.02
N PRO A 403 -0.45 13.77 8.75
CA PRO A 403 0.89 13.21 8.60
C PRO A 403 1.32 12.34 9.77
N GLY A 404 1.66 11.07 9.50
CA GLY A 404 2.13 10.11 10.48
C GLY A 404 1.11 9.70 11.54
N LEU A 405 -0.18 10.06 11.39
CA LEU A 405 -1.22 9.63 12.33
C LEU A 405 -1.48 8.12 12.26
N PRO A 406 -1.60 7.48 11.07
CA PRO A 406 -1.79 6.03 11.00
C PRO A 406 -0.69 5.26 11.72
N VAL A 407 0.56 5.67 11.54
CA VAL A 407 1.72 5.07 12.20
C VAL A 407 1.66 5.26 13.73
N ALA A 408 1.30 6.46 14.18
CA ALA A 408 1.22 6.74 15.62
C ALA A 408 0.08 5.97 16.31
N ILE A 409 -1.05 5.76 15.63
CA ILE A 409 -2.14 4.90 16.12
C ILE A 409 -1.67 3.45 16.21
N ALA A 410 -1.00 2.94 15.17
CA ALA A 410 -0.43 1.61 15.16
C ALA A 410 0.59 1.39 16.31
N GLU A 411 1.42 2.39 16.62
CA GLU A 411 2.34 2.35 17.76
C GLU A 411 1.62 2.23 19.11
N GLU A 412 0.46 2.89 19.28
CA GLU A 412 -0.35 2.74 20.51
C GLU A 412 -0.99 1.33 20.57
N PHE A 413 -1.52 0.82 19.45
CA PHE A 413 -2.08 -0.53 19.40
C PHE A 413 -1.01 -1.61 19.59
N GLN A 414 0.23 -1.37 19.16
CA GLN A 414 1.35 -2.26 19.47
C GLN A 414 1.53 -2.46 20.99
N LYS A 415 1.33 -1.42 21.80
CA LYS A 415 1.42 -1.52 23.26
C LYS A 415 0.30 -2.40 23.84
N LEU A 416 -0.91 -2.31 23.28
CA LEU A 416 -2.01 -3.22 23.61
C LEU A 416 -1.65 -4.66 23.27
N TYR A 417 -1.13 -4.92 22.08
CA TYR A 417 -0.74 -6.26 21.63
C TYR A 417 0.38 -6.87 22.49
N GLU A 418 1.26 -6.04 23.02
CA GLU A 418 2.32 -6.44 23.94
C GLU A 418 1.86 -6.56 25.41
N GLY A 419 0.60 -6.24 25.71
CA GLY A 419 0.05 -6.28 27.08
C GLY A 419 0.55 -5.14 27.99
N LYS A 420 1.10 -4.09 27.42
CA LYS A 420 1.57 -2.89 28.17
C LYS A 420 0.43 -1.95 28.53
N GLU A 421 -0.65 -2.00 27.79
CA GLU A 421 -1.85 -1.17 27.96
C GLU A 421 -3.10 -2.00 27.69
N ASP A 422 -4.25 -1.57 28.21
CA ASP A 422 -5.55 -2.13 27.86
C ASP A 422 -6.15 -1.38 26.64
N ALA A 423 -7.22 -1.94 26.09
CA ALA A 423 -7.85 -1.39 24.88
C ALA A 423 -8.45 0.00 25.10
N GLN A 424 -9.04 0.26 26.28
CA GLN A 424 -9.59 1.58 26.58
C GLN A 424 -8.48 2.64 26.55
N THR A 425 -7.36 2.36 27.19
CA THR A 425 -6.20 3.26 27.22
C THR A 425 -5.63 3.48 25.82
N ALA A 426 -5.48 2.42 25.01
CA ALA A 426 -4.96 2.54 23.65
C ALA A 426 -5.88 3.36 22.75
N LEU A 427 -7.19 3.11 22.80
CA LEU A 427 -8.18 3.86 22.02
C LEU A 427 -8.33 5.32 22.50
N ASP A 428 -8.24 5.61 23.79
CA ASP A 428 -8.24 6.99 24.31
C ASP A 428 -7.02 7.77 23.80
N LYS A 429 -5.85 7.14 23.79
CA LYS A 429 -4.64 7.75 23.22
C LYS A 429 -4.74 7.96 21.70
N ALA A 430 -5.34 7.01 20.98
CA ALA A 430 -5.63 7.20 19.56
C ALA A 430 -6.54 8.42 19.34
N ALA A 431 -7.59 8.58 20.16
CA ALA A 431 -8.47 9.76 20.12
C ALA A 431 -7.72 11.07 20.40
N GLU A 432 -6.81 11.07 21.39
CA GLU A 432 -5.95 12.22 21.68
C GLU A 432 -5.01 12.56 20.53
N LEU A 433 -4.41 11.54 19.88
CA LEU A 433 -3.56 11.71 18.70
C LEU A 433 -4.33 12.32 17.53
N VAL A 434 -5.54 11.80 17.24
CA VAL A 434 -6.42 12.35 16.20
C VAL A 434 -6.72 13.82 16.50
N LYS A 435 -7.19 14.13 17.72
CA LYS A 435 -7.53 15.50 18.13
C LYS A 435 -6.34 16.46 18.05
N LYS A 436 -5.19 16.04 18.52
CA LYS A 436 -3.98 16.88 18.57
C LYS A 436 -3.45 17.15 17.17
N ARG A 437 -3.25 16.11 16.35
CA ARG A 437 -2.63 16.24 15.04
C ARG A 437 -3.56 16.83 13.97
N SER A 438 -4.88 16.70 14.14
CA SER A 438 -5.84 17.37 13.23
C SER A 438 -5.93 18.88 13.48
N ALA A 439 -5.39 19.37 14.61
CA ALA A 439 -5.36 20.80 14.93
C ALA A 439 -4.06 21.51 14.51
N GLU A 440 -3.03 20.75 14.13
CA GLU A 440 -1.74 21.23 13.60
C GLU A 440 -1.81 21.47 12.08
#